data_243bec8c0008d095b2d9418c875e85a3
#
_entry.id   243bec8c0008d095b2d9418c875e85a3
#
_cell.length_a   1.000
_cell.length_b   1.000
_cell.length_c   1.000
_cell.angle_alpha   90.00
_cell.angle_beta   90.00
_cell.angle_gamma   90.00
#
_symmetry.space_group_name_H-M   'P 1'
#
loop_
_entity.id
_entity.type
_entity.pdbx_description
1 polymer ?
#
loop_
_entity_poly.entity_id
_entity_poly.type
_entity_poly.pdbx_seq_one_letter_code
_entity_poly.pdbx_strand_id
1 'polypeptide(L)'
;MDAFGNRNYSMSYMFTNGPFSHTGVKTDFTFGKSGFMIGVSNPTDYRSIPAGGQNNKNLIAQYSYAPSDNFKLYLNYVGGRDISDNKVHQYDLVAVAKASPIFSLGINGTVNRSSYSADNYANGHTWWGGALYLNLDPKPWFGLTLRSEYFSDKDGVKLHPISSTATGSNVFANTLSANFKVDGFTFIPEFRLDNGSETLFTKHDGTATKSTGSFLLAAIYSF
;
A
#
# COMPACT_ATOMS: atom_id res chain seq x y z
N MET A 1 -1.75 -11.79 4.01
CA MET A 1 -2.21 -11.21 2.72
C MET A 1 -2.98 -12.30 2.01
N ASP A 2 -4.19 -12.03 1.57
CA ASP A 2 -4.98 -12.97 0.80
C ASP A 2 -4.62 -12.83 -0.70
N ALA A 3 -3.74 -13.71 -1.18
CA ALA A 3 -3.30 -13.71 -2.57
C ALA A 3 -4.46 -13.98 -3.55
N PHE A 4 -5.46 -14.76 -3.12
CA PHE A 4 -6.62 -15.10 -3.94
C PHE A 4 -7.53 -13.88 -4.19
N GLY A 5 -7.60 -12.95 -3.23
CA GLY A 5 -8.39 -11.71 -3.34
C GLY A 5 -7.69 -10.60 -4.15
N ASN A 6 -6.39 -10.71 -4.40
CA ASN A 6 -5.64 -9.68 -5.10
C ASN A 6 -5.87 -9.75 -6.61
N ARG A 7 -6.32 -8.64 -7.18
CA ARG A 7 -6.53 -8.49 -8.62
C ARG A 7 -5.25 -8.13 -9.38
N ASN A 8 -4.37 -7.31 -8.76
CA ASN A 8 -2.99 -7.11 -9.21
C ASN A 8 -2.08 -7.98 -8.33
N TYR A 9 -1.19 -8.75 -8.93
CA TYR A 9 -0.30 -9.63 -8.18
C TYR A 9 0.88 -8.87 -7.59
N SER A 10 1.46 -7.92 -8.34
CA SER A 10 2.51 -7.04 -7.81
C SER A 10 1.97 -6.01 -6.81
N MET A 11 2.74 -5.74 -5.79
CA MET A 11 2.40 -4.75 -4.77
C MET A 11 2.52 -3.32 -5.30
N SER A 12 1.66 -2.41 -4.83
CA SER A 12 1.81 -0.98 -5.02
C SER A 12 2.96 -0.43 -4.16
N TYR A 13 3.48 0.74 -4.50
CA TYR A 13 4.48 1.44 -3.66
C TYR A 13 3.90 1.79 -2.29
N MET A 14 2.65 2.28 -2.22
CA MET A 14 1.99 2.55 -0.95
C MET A 14 1.87 1.31 -0.09
N PHE A 15 1.46 0.18 -0.67
CA PHE A 15 1.33 -1.08 0.06
C PHE A 15 2.67 -1.61 0.55
N THR A 16 3.72 -1.57 -0.29
CA THR A 16 5.08 -2.00 0.07
C THR A 16 5.67 -1.18 1.23
N ASN A 17 5.31 0.10 1.33
CA ASN A 17 5.80 1.02 2.35
C ASN A 17 4.80 1.25 3.50
N GLY A 18 3.67 0.59 3.47
CA GLY A 18 2.66 0.59 4.54
C GLY A 18 2.92 -0.47 5.62
N PRO A 19 2.11 -0.49 6.68
CA PRO A 19 2.17 -1.50 7.71
C PRO A 19 1.64 -2.85 7.20
N PHE A 20 2.36 -3.95 7.46
CA PHE A 20 1.92 -5.31 7.12
C PHE A 20 1.21 -6.00 8.28
N SER A 21 1.59 -5.69 9.52
CA SER A 21 1.01 -6.35 10.69
C SER A 21 1.03 -5.47 11.93
N HIS A 22 0.07 -5.73 12.82
CA HIS A 22 -0.01 -5.13 14.14
C HIS A 22 -0.20 -6.24 15.17
N THR A 23 0.68 -6.31 16.17
CA THR A 23 0.53 -7.20 17.32
C THR A 23 0.12 -6.38 18.53
N GLY A 24 -1.10 -6.58 19.02
CA GLY A 24 -1.65 -5.77 20.10
C GLY A 24 -3.07 -6.15 20.46
N VAL A 25 -3.77 -5.22 21.09
CA VAL A 25 -5.17 -5.35 21.50
C VAL A 25 -5.98 -4.26 20.82
N LYS A 26 -7.13 -4.62 20.27
CA LYS A 26 -8.07 -3.69 19.64
C LYS A 26 -9.49 -3.97 20.09
N THR A 27 -10.34 -2.99 19.91
CA THR A 27 -11.79 -3.13 20.07
C THR A 27 -12.48 -2.58 18.83
N ASP A 28 -13.55 -3.25 18.43
CA ASP A 28 -14.35 -2.89 17.25
C ASP A 28 -15.76 -2.52 17.72
N PHE A 29 -16.30 -1.44 17.17
CA PHE A 29 -17.65 -0.96 17.40
C PHE A 29 -18.39 -0.88 16.07
N THR A 30 -19.68 -1.29 16.05
CA THR A 30 -20.51 -1.21 14.84
C THR A 30 -21.77 -0.41 15.14
N PHE A 31 -22.05 0.61 14.34
CA PHE A 31 -23.18 1.51 14.44
C PHE A 31 -23.90 1.59 13.09
N GLY A 32 -24.88 0.72 12.87
CA GLY A 32 -25.60 0.67 11.60
C GLY A 32 -24.65 0.39 10.42
N LYS A 33 -24.46 1.41 9.56
CA LYS A 33 -23.60 1.34 8.37
C LYS A 33 -22.16 1.79 8.62
N SER A 34 -21.83 2.17 9.84
CA SER A 34 -20.51 2.64 10.26
C SER A 34 -19.86 1.67 11.23
N GLY A 35 -18.54 1.52 11.13
CA GLY A 35 -17.71 0.82 12.09
C GLY A 35 -16.58 1.70 12.58
N PHE A 36 -16.15 1.51 13.81
CA PHE A 36 -14.99 2.16 14.39
C PHE A 36 -14.13 1.14 15.12
N MET A 37 -12.86 1.10 14.85
CA MET A 37 -11.86 0.28 15.53
C MET A 37 -10.83 1.20 16.17
N ILE A 38 -10.43 0.90 17.40
CA ILE A 38 -9.31 1.52 18.09
C ILE A 38 -8.50 0.46 18.82
N GLY A 39 -7.19 0.61 18.84
CA GLY A 39 -6.32 -0.34 19.49
C GLY A 39 -4.93 0.21 19.79
N VAL A 40 -4.20 -0.56 20.59
CA VAL A 40 -2.79 -0.30 20.92
C VAL A 40 -1.99 -1.51 20.49
N SER A 41 -0.92 -1.29 19.75
CA SER A 41 -0.04 -2.34 19.24
C SER A 41 1.42 -2.09 19.58
N ASN A 42 2.23 -3.10 19.39
CA ASN A 42 3.67 -2.93 19.26
C ASN A 42 3.98 -2.00 18.07
N PRO A 43 5.19 -1.48 17.94
CA PRO A 43 5.63 -0.84 16.72
C PRO A 43 5.31 -1.69 15.51
N THR A 44 4.92 -1.04 14.42
CA THR A 44 4.48 -1.67 13.17
C THR A 44 5.44 -2.78 12.73
N ASP A 45 4.87 -3.92 12.34
CA ASP A 45 5.55 -5.13 11.85
C ASP A 45 6.41 -5.88 12.89
N TYR A 46 6.33 -5.52 14.18
CA TYR A 46 7.01 -6.22 15.24
C TYR A 46 6.07 -7.06 16.09
N ARG A 47 6.23 -8.38 16.04
CA ARG A 47 5.54 -9.31 16.94
C ARG A 47 6.09 -9.21 18.36
N SER A 48 7.40 -9.08 18.49
CA SER A 48 8.13 -8.84 19.75
C SER A 48 9.23 -7.81 19.49
N ILE A 49 9.56 -7.04 20.51
CA ILE A 49 10.62 -6.05 20.40
C ILE A 49 11.99 -6.77 20.41
N PRO A 50 12.85 -6.54 19.42
CA PRO A 50 14.20 -7.11 19.41
C PRO A 50 15.06 -6.54 20.53
N ALA A 51 16.14 -7.25 20.89
CA ALA A 51 17.11 -6.77 21.88
C ALA A 51 17.68 -5.40 21.46
N GLY A 52 17.70 -4.44 22.41
CA GLY A 52 18.13 -3.05 22.15
C GLY A 52 17.08 -2.14 21.53
N GLY A 53 15.93 -2.66 21.10
CA GLY A 53 14.81 -1.86 20.59
C GLY A 53 14.01 -1.22 21.71
N GLN A 54 13.41 -0.06 21.44
CA GLN A 54 12.53 0.63 22.37
C GLN A 54 11.15 -0.03 22.45
N ASN A 55 10.67 -0.31 23.67
CA ASN A 55 9.35 -0.91 23.91
C ASN A 55 8.21 0.12 23.76
N ASN A 56 8.19 0.79 22.64
CA ASN A 56 7.16 1.77 22.31
C ASN A 56 5.84 1.09 21.93
N LYS A 57 4.77 1.86 21.92
CA LYS A 57 3.44 1.43 21.49
C LYS A 57 2.88 2.41 20.48
N ASN A 58 2.10 1.85 19.55
CA ASN A 58 1.36 2.61 18.54
C ASN A 58 -0.13 2.58 18.84
N LEU A 59 -0.76 3.71 18.61
CA LEU A 59 -2.21 3.81 18.48
C LEU A 59 -2.59 3.39 17.06
N ILE A 60 -3.56 2.49 16.93
CA ILE A 60 -4.18 2.12 15.65
C ILE A 60 -5.66 2.47 15.69
N ALA A 61 -6.19 3.01 14.62
CA ALA A 61 -7.61 3.33 14.50
C ALA A 61 -8.09 3.15 13.06
N GLN A 62 -9.35 2.76 12.91
CA GLN A 62 -10.04 2.68 11.63
C GLN A 62 -11.47 3.19 11.78
N TYR A 63 -11.91 4.00 10.84
CA TYR A 63 -13.33 4.25 10.60
C TYR A 63 -13.73 3.56 9.31
N SER A 64 -14.85 2.85 9.31
CA SER A 64 -15.41 2.22 8.12
C SER A 64 -16.86 2.69 7.90
N TYR A 65 -17.22 2.87 6.62
CA TYR A 65 -18.59 3.25 6.23
C TYR A 65 -19.00 2.46 5.00
N ALA A 66 -20.09 1.70 5.13
CA ALA A 66 -20.66 0.88 4.05
C ALA A 66 -22.18 1.13 3.96
N PRO A 67 -22.62 2.25 3.32
CA PRO A 67 -24.03 2.59 3.19
C PRO A 67 -24.82 1.58 2.37
N SER A 68 -24.15 0.84 1.48
CA SER A 68 -24.70 -0.21 0.62
C SER A 68 -23.61 -1.21 0.23
N ASP A 69 -23.99 -2.32 -0.39
CA ASP A 69 -23.04 -3.31 -0.95
C ASP A 69 -22.20 -2.77 -2.10
N ASN A 70 -22.61 -1.63 -2.66
CA ASN A 70 -21.93 -1.00 -3.80
C ASN A 70 -20.90 0.06 -3.41
N PHE A 71 -20.83 0.46 -2.14
CA PHE A 71 -19.88 1.47 -1.68
C PHE A 71 -19.30 1.11 -0.32
N LYS A 72 -17.96 1.19 -0.22
CA LYS A 72 -17.22 1.02 1.03
C LYS A 72 -16.14 2.08 1.13
N LEU A 73 -16.00 2.65 2.32
CA LEU A 73 -14.97 3.63 2.68
C LEU A 73 -14.26 3.18 3.95
N TYR A 74 -12.94 3.32 3.98
CA TYR A 74 -12.10 3.10 5.15
C TYR A 74 -11.15 4.28 5.34
N LEU A 75 -11.08 4.79 6.56
CA LEU A 75 -10.07 5.74 7.00
C LEU A 75 -9.26 5.06 8.09
N ASN A 76 -7.95 4.95 7.87
CA ASN A 76 -7.04 4.24 8.74
C ASN A 76 -6.00 5.20 9.33
N TYR A 77 -5.58 4.92 10.54
CA TYR A 77 -4.53 5.62 11.23
C TYR A 77 -3.65 4.65 12.00
N VAL A 78 -2.35 4.86 11.90
CA VAL A 78 -1.37 4.29 12.82
C VAL A 78 -0.38 5.37 13.21
N GLY A 79 -0.10 5.49 14.50
CA GLY A 79 0.86 6.49 14.98
C GLY A 79 1.40 6.19 16.36
N GLY A 80 2.64 6.59 16.56
CA GLY A 80 3.39 6.40 17.79
C GLY A 80 4.89 6.52 17.53
N ARG A 81 5.65 5.59 18.11
CA ARG A 81 7.10 5.52 17.93
C ARG A 81 7.51 4.12 17.48
N ASP A 82 8.52 4.07 16.62
CA ASP A 82 9.13 2.79 16.20
C ASP A 82 10.13 2.26 17.24
N ILE A 83 10.78 1.16 16.93
CA ILE A 83 11.80 0.54 17.82
C ILE A 83 13.07 1.39 18.01
N SER A 84 13.31 2.37 17.15
CA SER A 84 14.43 3.32 17.20
C SER A 84 14.02 4.66 17.79
N ASP A 85 12.84 4.73 18.41
CA ASP A 85 12.24 5.92 19.02
C ASP A 85 11.87 7.03 18.02
N ASN A 86 11.83 6.75 16.71
CA ASN A 86 11.35 7.69 15.71
C ASN A 86 9.84 7.85 15.83
N LYS A 87 9.34 9.08 15.74
CA LYS A 87 7.91 9.35 15.66
C LYS A 87 7.43 9.03 14.26
N VAL A 88 6.36 8.24 14.15
CA VAL A 88 5.75 7.86 12.88
C VAL A 88 4.24 8.03 12.96
N HIS A 89 3.66 8.71 11.98
CA HIS A 89 2.22 8.86 11.83
C HIS A 89 1.84 8.56 10.38
N GLN A 90 0.93 7.63 10.18
CA GLN A 90 0.43 7.28 8.86
C GLN A 90 -1.10 7.37 8.85
N TYR A 91 -1.60 8.01 7.82
CA TYR A 91 -3.03 8.14 7.50
C TYR A 91 -3.26 7.50 6.15
N ASP A 92 -4.31 6.73 6.05
CA ASP A 92 -4.68 6.02 4.83
C ASP A 92 -6.18 6.09 4.59
N LEU A 93 -6.58 6.27 3.34
CA LEU A 93 -7.95 6.28 2.86
C LEU A 93 -8.09 5.23 1.77
N VAL A 94 -9.10 4.38 1.90
CA VAL A 94 -9.52 3.45 0.84
C VAL A 94 -10.99 3.63 0.57
N ALA A 95 -11.38 3.81 -0.69
CA ALA A 95 -12.78 3.75 -1.09
C ALA A 95 -12.96 2.85 -2.31
N VAL A 96 -14.05 2.08 -2.31
CA VAL A 96 -14.43 1.20 -3.41
C VAL A 96 -15.90 1.44 -3.76
N ALA A 97 -16.18 1.62 -5.05
CA ALA A 97 -17.52 1.80 -5.57
C ALA A 97 -17.78 0.83 -6.75
N LYS A 98 -18.89 0.07 -6.67
CA LYS A 98 -19.40 -0.71 -7.80
C LYS A 98 -20.34 0.18 -8.60
N ALA A 99 -19.90 0.62 -9.79
CA ALA A 99 -20.70 1.45 -10.67
C ALA A 99 -21.70 0.63 -11.51
N SER A 100 -21.38 -0.67 -11.76
CA SER A 100 -22.26 -1.62 -12.40
C SER A 100 -21.91 -3.06 -12.00
N PRO A 101 -22.67 -4.08 -12.41
CA PRO A 101 -22.33 -5.48 -12.14
C PRO A 101 -20.96 -5.92 -12.69
N ILE A 102 -20.47 -5.24 -13.74
CA ILE A 102 -19.22 -5.58 -14.40
C ILE A 102 -18.10 -4.54 -14.18
N PHE A 103 -18.38 -3.40 -13.55
CA PHE A 103 -17.41 -2.33 -13.41
C PHE A 103 -17.36 -1.78 -11.99
N SER A 104 -16.16 -1.71 -11.43
CA SER A 104 -15.91 -1.10 -10.13
C SER A 104 -14.68 -0.20 -10.16
N LEU A 105 -14.71 0.80 -9.27
CA LEU A 105 -13.66 1.77 -9.04
C LEU A 105 -13.11 1.60 -7.64
N GLY A 106 -11.80 1.74 -7.49
CA GLY A 106 -11.15 1.85 -6.19
C GLY A 106 -10.23 3.06 -6.16
N ILE A 107 -10.16 3.71 -5.03
CA ILE A 107 -9.12 4.71 -4.74
C ILE A 107 -8.42 4.34 -3.45
N ASN A 108 -7.12 4.61 -3.39
CA ASN A 108 -6.34 4.54 -2.17
C ASN A 108 -5.45 5.78 -2.09
N GLY A 109 -5.34 6.38 -0.93
CA GLY A 109 -4.46 7.49 -0.66
C GLY A 109 -3.81 7.35 0.70
N THR A 110 -2.50 7.52 0.78
CA THR A 110 -1.72 7.36 2.01
C THR A 110 -0.77 8.53 2.19
N VAL A 111 -0.60 9.02 3.42
CA VAL A 111 0.46 9.93 3.80
C VAL A 111 1.13 9.44 5.08
N ASN A 112 2.46 9.44 5.09
CA ASN A 112 3.28 9.13 6.24
C ASN A 112 4.13 10.34 6.62
N ARG A 113 4.19 10.65 7.90
CA ARG A 113 5.10 11.67 8.48
C ARG A 113 5.96 11.00 9.54
N SER A 114 7.26 11.17 9.39
CA SER A 114 8.27 10.64 10.32
C SER A 114 9.17 11.75 10.82
N SER A 115 9.58 11.67 12.09
CA SER A 115 10.61 12.55 12.67
C SER A 115 11.59 11.67 13.43
N TYR A 116 12.87 11.83 13.16
CA TYR A 116 13.90 10.92 13.66
C TYR A 116 14.43 11.36 15.02
N SER A 117 14.66 10.38 15.90
CA SER A 117 15.27 10.62 17.21
C SER A 117 16.72 11.08 17.09
N ALA A 118 17.42 10.66 16.04
CA ALA A 118 18.82 11.01 15.78
C ALA A 118 19.06 12.52 15.57
N ASP A 119 18.06 13.27 15.09
CA ASP A 119 18.11 14.72 14.94
C ASP A 119 17.28 15.45 16.00
N ASN A 120 16.98 14.79 17.12
CA ASN A 120 16.13 15.27 18.20
C ASN A 120 14.74 15.74 17.72
N TYR A 121 14.20 15.05 16.70
CA TYR A 121 12.90 15.33 16.05
C TYR A 121 12.78 16.71 15.40
N ALA A 122 13.91 17.34 15.07
CA ALA A 122 13.95 18.70 14.53
C ALA A 122 13.34 18.79 13.14
N ASN A 123 13.49 17.72 12.33
CA ASN A 123 13.02 17.68 10.96
C ASN A 123 11.89 16.66 10.79
N GLY A 124 10.89 17.02 10.00
CA GLY A 124 9.84 16.13 9.55
C GLY A 124 10.12 15.63 8.15
N HIS A 125 9.97 14.33 7.93
CA HIS A 125 10.10 13.67 6.63
C HIS A 125 8.75 13.11 6.23
N THR A 126 8.38 13.25 4.96
CA THR A 126 7.05 12.87 4.48
C THR A 126 7.16 12.12 3.18
N TRP A 127 6.47 10.99 3.09
CA TRP A 127 6.10 10.40 1.82
C TRP A 127 4.58 10.28 1.72
N TRP A 128 4.07 10.29 0.50
CA TRP A 128 2.64 10.11 0.24
C TRP A 128 2.42 9.43 -1.10
N GLY A 129 1.25 8.87 -1.28
CA GLY A 129 0.85 8.27 -2.55
C GLY A 129 -0.65 8.28 -2.75
N GLY A 130 -1.05 8.09 -4.00
CA GLY A 130 -2.43 7.93 -4.41
C GLY A 130 -2.52 6.94 -5.56
N ALA A 131 -3.53 6.07 -5.53
CA ALA A 131 -3.79 5.09 -6.58
C ALA A 131 -5.26 5.07 -6.98
N LEU A 132 -5.49 4.88 -8.27
CA LEU A 132 -6.78 4.60 -8.89
C LEU A 132 -6.78 3.16 -9.39
N TYR A 133 -7.85 2.45 -9.10
CA TYR A 133 -8.10 1.08 -9.57
C TYR A 133 -9.35 1.07 -10.44
N LEU A 134 -9.21 0.59 -11.66
CA LEU A 134 -10.32 0.35 -12.59
C LEU A 134 -10.46 -1.15 -12.78
N ASN A 135 -11.60 -1.70 -12.39
CA ASN A 135 -11.86 -3.14 -12.50
C ASN A 135 -13.02 -3.38 -13.45
N LEU A 136 -12.81 -4.27 -14.41
CA LEU A 136 -13.80 -4.68 -15.40
C LEU A 136 -13.92 -6.21 -15.36
N ASP A 137 -15.12 -6.72 -15.03
CA ASP A 137 -15.43 -8.15 -14.92
C ASP A 137 -16.52 -8.54 -15.96
N PRO A 138 -16.20 -8.60 -17.27
CA PRO A 138 -17.19 -8.86 -18.31
C PRO A 138 -17.75 -10.29 -18.26
N LYS A 139 -17.04 -11.22 -17.61
CA LYS A 139 -17.45 -12.61 -17.41
C LYS A 139 -17.04 -13.09 -16.01
N PRO A 140 -17.74 -14.06 -15.41
CA PRO A 140 -17.37 -14.63 -14.12
C PRO A 140 -15.95 -15.22 -14.08
N TRP A 141 -15.48 -15.75 -15.20
CA TRP A 141 -14.17 -16.37 -15.34
C TRP A 141 -13.06 -15.42 -15.82
N PHE A 142 -13.40 -14.16 -16.17
CA PHE A 142 -12.43 -13.20 -16.71
C PHE A 142 -12.64 -11.79 -16.16
N GLY A 143 -11.58 -11.19 -15.67
CA GLY A 143 -11.53 -9.80 -15.23
C GLY A 143 -10.25 -9.08 -15.63
N LEU A 144 -10.35 -7.78 -15.82
CA LEU A 144 -9.22 -6.87 -16.03
C LEU A 144 -9.13 -5.88 -14.88
N THR A 145 -7.93 -5.54 -14.49
CA THR A 145 -7.67 -4.48 -13.51
C THR A 145 -6.52 -3.60 -13.96
N LEU A 146 -6.78 -2.31 -14.05
CA LEU A 146 -5.76 -1.28 -14.20
C LEU A 146 -5.57 -0.59 -12.86
N ARG A 147 -4.34 -0.58 -12.34
CA ARG A 147 -3.90 0.28 -11.23
C ARG A 147 -2.97 1.34 -11.76
N SER A 148 -3.31 2.61 -11.54
CA SER A 148 -2.45 3.75 -11.78
C SER A 148 -2.11 4.38 -10.43
N GLU A 149 -0.84 4.45 -10.09
CA GLU A 149 -0.34 4.90 -8.79
C GLU A 149 0.70 6.01 -8.98
N TYR A 150 0.59 7.04 -8.17
CA TYR A 150 1.63 8.04 -7.98
C TYR A 150 2.15 7.94 -6.54
N PHE A 151 3.46 7.79 -6.38
CA PHE A 151 4.13 7.75 -5.08
C PHE A 151 5.19 8.84 -5.03
N SER A 152 5.17 9.68 -3.99
CA SER A 152 6.07 10.79 -3.80
C SER A 152 6.85 10.65 -2.49
N ASP A 153 8.16 10.63 -2.61
CA ASP A 153 9.10 10.57 -1.50
C ASP A 153 10.31 11.47 -1.76
N LYS A 154 10.04 12.78 -1.76
CA LYS A 154 11.08 13.79 -2.00
C LYS A 154 12.11 13.85 -0.87
N ASP A 155 11.72 13.43 0.31
CA ASP A 155 12.57 13.45 1.52
C ASP A 155 13.46 12.19 1.61
N GLY A 156 13.33 11.23 0.67
CA GLY A 156 14.17 10.04 0.63
C GLY A 156 13.98 9.09 1.81
N VAL A 157 12.76 8.94 2.31
CA VAL A 157 12.44 8.01 3.40
C VAL A 157 12.43 6.56 2.90
N LYS A 158 12.02 6.35 1.65
CA LYS A 158 11.78 5.05 1.02
C LYS A 158 12.43 4.89 -0.35
N LEU A 159 12.50 5.97 -1.13
CA LEU A 159 13.07 5.98 -2.48
C LEU A 159 14.41 6.71 -2.49
N HIS A 160 15.48 5.96 -2.70
CA HIS A 160 16.83 6.49 -2.75
C HIS A 160 17.34 6.45 -4.21
N PRO A 161 17.52 7.61 -4.88
CA PRO A 161 18.01 7.65 -6.24
C PRO A 161 19.42 7.03 -6.39
N ILE A 162 19.63 6.36 -7.52
CA ILE A 162 20.91 5.78 -7.91
C ILE A 162 21.63 6.83 -8.75
N SER A 163 22.89 7.14 -8.43
CA SER A 163 23.74 8.07 -9.23
C SER A 163 23.11 9.46 -9.42
N SER A 164 22.43 9.98 -8.40
CA SER A 164 21.83 11.33 -8.37
C SER A 164 22.20 12.05 -7.07
N THR A 165 22.20 13.38 -7.11
CA THR A 165 22.37 14.22 -5.90
C THR A 165 21.03 14.49 -5.19
N ALA A 166 19.91 14.06 -5.76
CA ALA A 166 18.60 14.21 -5.14
C ALA A 166 18.46 13.28 -3.93
N THR A 167 17.84 13.79 -2.86
CA THR A 167 17.61 13.03 -1.63
C THR A 167 16.59 11.91 -1.84
N GLY A 168 15.52 12.18 -2.60
CA GLY A 168 14.43 11.25 -2.85
C GLY A 168 13.89 11.37 -4.27
N SER A 169 12.77 10.71 -4.54
CA SER A 169 12.17 10.64 -5.87
C SER A 169 10.65 10.53 -5.82
N ASN A 170 10.03 10.66 -6.99
CA ASN A 170 8.63 10.30 -7.21
C ASN A 170 8.57 9.16 -8.21
N VAL A 171 7.53 8.33 -8.16
CA VAL A 171 7.25 7.28 -9.13
C VAL A 171 5.81 7.36 -9.60
N PHE A 172 5.61 7.26 -10.92
CA PHE A 172 4.32 7.00 -11.52
C PHE A 172 4.33 5.57 -12.07
N ALA A 173 3.47 4.71 -11.51
CA ALA A 173 3.40 3.29 -11.83
C ALA A 173 2.04 2.92 -12.41
N ASN A 174 2.03 2.16 -13.51
CA ASN A 174 0.83 1.60 -14.11
C ASN A 174 0.95 0.09 -14.19
N THR A 175 -0.07 -0.60 -13.69
CA THR A 175 -0.12 -2.07 -13.66
C THR A 175 -1.43 -2.53 -14.28
N LEU A 176 -1.35 -3.32 -15.34
CA LEU A 176 -2.49 -3.97 -15.99
C LEU A 176 -2.42 -5.47 -15.74
N SER A 177 -3.45 -6.02 -15.12
CA SER A 177 -3.56 -7.44 -14.81
C SER A 177 -4.83 -8.03 -15.42
N ALA A 178 -4.72 -9.19 -16.08
CA ALA A 178 -5.86 -9.98 -16.48
C ALA A 178 -6.01 -11.17 -15.53
N ASN A 179 -7.23 -11.41 -15.05
CA ASN A 179 -7.51 -12.48 -14.08
C ASN A 179 -8.39 -13.55 -14.76
N PHE A 180 -7.85 -14.73 -14.98
CA PHE A 180 -8.56 -15.89 -15.52
C PHE A 180 -8.86 -16.89 -14.40
N LYS A 181 -10.13 -17.19 -14.15
CA LYS A 181 -10.60 -17.99 -13.02
C LYS A 181 -11.31 -19.24 -13.49
N VAL A 182 -10.86 -20.41 -13.08
CA VAL A 182 -11.48 -21.70 -13.39
C VAL A 182 -11.29 -22.64 -12.19
N ASP A 183 -12.39 -23.12 -11.61
CA ASP A 183 -12.41 -24.19 -10.58
C ASP A 183 -11.39 -24.02 -9.44
N GLY A 184 -11.42 -22.86 -8.80
CA GLY A 184 -10.51 -22.53 -7.69
C GLY A 184 -9.10 -22.10 -8.15
N PHE A 185 -8.81 -22.18 -9.46
CA PHE A 185 -7.54 -21.70 -10.04
C PHE A 185 -7.70 -20.29 -10.59
N THR A 186 -6.75 -19.43 -10.29
CA THR A 186 -6.66 -18.09 -10.87
C THR A 186 -5.29 -17.90 -11.52
N PHE A 187 -5.28 -17.59 -12.82
CA PHE A 187 -4.08 -17.27 -13.58
C PHE A 187 -4.06 -15.78 -13.89
N ILE A 188 -2.93 -15.10 -13.58
CA ILE A 188 -2.81 -13.64 -13.66
C ILE A 188 -1.56 -13.27 -14.47
N PRO A 189 -1.64 -13.09 -15.81
CA PRO A 189 -0.65 -12.30 -16.53
C PRO A 189 -0.77 -10.83 -16.14
N GLU A 190 0.36 -10.22 -15.83
CA GLU A 190 0.44 -8.83 -15.38
C GLU A 190 1.58 -8.11 -16.09
N PHE A 191 1.31 -6.91 -16.55
CA PHE A 191 2.30 -5.99 -17.11
C PHE A 191 2.36 -4.71 -16.28
N ARG A 192 3.57 -4.27 -15.94
CA ARG A 192 3.80 -3.08 -15.12
C ARG A 192 4.86 -2.19 -15.74
N LEU A 193 4.60 -0.87 -15.72
CA LEU A 193 5.52 0.20 -16.12
C LEU A 193 5.68 1.18 -14.96
N ASP A 194 6.92 1.41 -14.55
CA ASP A 194 7.27 2.38 -13.50
C ASP A 194 8.16 3.46 -14.08
N ASN A 195 7.85 4.72 -13.78
CA ASN A 195 8.60 5.89 -14.21
C ASN A 195 8.94 6.76 -13.00
N GLY A 196 10.23 6.87 -12.68
CA GLY A 196 10.76 7.71 -11.62
C GLY A 196 11.10 9.12 -12.11
N SER A 197 10.99 10.12 -11.23
CA SER A 197 11.53 11.45 -11.50
C SER A 197 13.07 11.46 -11.51
N GLU A 198 13.66 10.54 -10.74
CA GLU A 198 15.09 10.30 -10.65
C GLU A 198 15.44 8.86 -11.05
N THR A 199 16.74 8.55 -11.18
CA THR A 199 17.21 7.20 -11.47
C THR A 199 17.00 6.28 -10.27
N LEU A 200 16.00 5.42 -10.36
CA LEU A 200 15.62 4.46 -9.29
C LEU A 200 15.89 3.01 -9.68
N PHE A 201 16.10 2.75 -10.94
CA PHE A 201 16.19 1.39 -11.48
C PHE A 201 17.54 1.17 -12.16
N THR A 202 17.88 -0.10 -12.35
CA THR A 202 19.10 -0.52 -13.04
C THR A 202 18.73 -1.37 -14.24
N LYS A 203 19.29 -1.04 -15.42
CA LYS A 203 19.16 -1.85 -16.62
C LYS A 203 19.98 -3.14 -16.49
N HIS A 204 19.78 -4.07 -17.43
CA HIS A 204 20.54 -5.33 -17.50
C HIS A 204 22.07 -5.12 -17.63
N ASP A 205 22.49 -4.05 -18.28
CA ASP A 205 23.88 -3.65 -18.44
C ASP A 205 24.50 -2.94 -17.22
N GLY A 206 23.75 -2.81 -16.11
CA GLY A 206 24.16 -2.13 -14.89
C GLY A 206 23.98 -0.61 -14.91
N THR A 207 23.51 -0.01 -16.01
CA THR A 207 23.29 1.45 -16.07
C THR A 207 22.03 1.86 -15.31
N ALA A 208 22.12 2.98 -14.58
CA ALA A 208 20.99 3.56 -13.87
C ALA A 208 19.95 4.13 -14.85
N THR A 209 18.66 3.97 -14.54
CA THR A 209 17.55 4.45 -15.38
C THR A 209 16.39 4.97 -14.52
N LYS A 210 15.58 5.86 -15.12
CA LYS A 210 14.36 6.41 -14.48
C LYS A 210 13.14 5.52 -14.69
N SER A 211 13.18 4.57 -15.63
CA SER A 211 12.00 3.76 -15.95
C SER A 211 12.34 2.28 -16.04
N THR A 212 11.36 1.45 -15.70
CA THR A 212 11.42 0.00 -15.84
C THR A 212 10.08 -0.57 -16.26
N GLY A 213 10.11 -1.69 -16.99
CA GLY A 213 8.93 -2.48 -17.32
C GLY A 213 9.11 -3.91 -16.87
N SER A 214 8.05 -4.52 -16.37
CA SER A 214 8.06 -5.93 -15.98
C SER A 214 6.82 -6.65 -16.51
N PHE A 215 7.02 -7.93 -16.84
CA PHE A 215 5.95 -8.87 -17.12
C PHE A 215 6.02 -10.00 -16.11
N LEU A 216 4.87 -10.34 -15.52
CA LEU A 216 4.76 -11.36 -14.48
C LEU A 216 3.62 -12.31 -14.82
N LEU A 217 3.79 -13.57 -14.51
CA LEU A 217 2.74 -14.59 -14.55
C LEU A 217 2.58 -15.17 -13.15
N ALA A 218 1.37 -15.08 -12.59
CA ALA A 218 1.04 -15.73 -11.34
C ALA A 218 -0.02 -16.80 -11.55
N ALA A 219 0.07 -17.86 -10.77
CA ALA A 219 -0.91 -18.92 -10.68
C ALA A 219 -1.26 -19.18 -9.22
N ILE A 220 -2.54 -19.06 -8.88
CA ILE A 220 -3.03 -19.21 -7.51
C ILE A 220 -4.10 -20.31 -7.51
N TYR A 221 -3.98 -21.23 -6.58
CA TYR A 221 -4.99 -22.28 -6.36
C TYR A 221 -5.55 -22.18 -4.95
N SER A 222 -6.88 -22.20 -4.85
CA SER A 222 -7.61 -22.23 -3.58
C SER A 222 -8.35 -23.55 -3.47
N PHE A 223 -8.15 -24.27 -2.39
CA PHE A 223 -8.75 -25.59 -2.09
C PHE A 223 -9.57 -25.52 -0.79
#